data_5a3187c838f2910ffb61f0d960f3084e
#
_entry.id   5a3187c838f2910ffb61f0d960f3084e
#
_cell.length_a   1.000
_cell.length_b   1.000
_cell.length_c   1.000
_cell.angle_alpha   90.00
_cell.angle_beta   90.00
_cell.angle_gamma   90.00
#
_symmetry.space_group_name_H-M   'P 1'
#
loop_
_entity.id
_entity.type
_entity.pdbx_description
1 polymer ?
#
loop_
_entity_poly.entity_id
_entity_poly.type
_entity_poly.pdbx_seq_one_letter_code
_entity_poly.pdbx_strand_id
1 'polypeptide(L)'
;TLPEAEVKTAPVEIPKDTANGDFTTTFALAASKALRQPPRNIAQALLDHMDLAGSYFASAEIAGPGFLNFRLNDSWYAAVCEAVESEGADYGTADHLKGQKIMVEFVSANPTGPMHMGNARGGVLGDTLASVLAACGADVTREFYVNDAGHQIDKFAHSIEARYLQIIRGEDAVPFPEDGYQGEDIKDLARAYYEKNGDKLLDVPVSYTHLTLPTNSRV
;
A
#
# COMPACT_ATOMS: atom_id res chain seq x y z
N THR A 1 -7.90 40.89 -28.19
CA THR A 1 -6.85 40.72 -27.16
C THR A 1 -7.48 40.73 -25.78
N LEU A 2 -7.06 39.82 -24.93
CA LEU A 2 -7.48 39.79 -23.51
C LEU A 2 -6.72 40.89 -22.75
N PRO A 3 -7.35 41.52 -21.74
CA PRO A 3 -6.65 42.51 -20.90
C PRO A 3 -5.53 41.84 -20.10
N GLU A 4 -4.48 42.56 -19.80
CA GLU A 4 -3.39 42.12 -18.94
C GLU A 4 -3.89 42.06 -17.49
N ALA A 5 -3.82 40.87 -16.87
CA ALA A 5 -4.22 40.62 -15.49
C ALA A 5 -3.49 39.42 -14.92
N GLU A 6 -3.25 39.45 -13.62
CA GLU A 6 -2.77 38.29 -12.90
C GLU A 6 -3.88 37.24 -12.77
N VAL A 7 -3.70 36.07 -13.37
CA VAL A 7 -4.68 35.00 -13.40
C VAL A 7 -4.18 33.79 -12.61
N LYS A 8 -5.03 33.27 -11.76
CA LYS A 8 -4.71 32.03 -11.03
C LYS A 8 -4.67 30.86 -12.03
N THR A 9 -3.72 29.97 -11.85
CA THR A 9 -3.66 28.70 -12.58
C THR A 9 -4.90 27.86 -12.25
N ALA A 10 -5.39 27.13 -13.22
CA ALA A 10 -6.41 26.11 -13.03
C ALA A 10 -5.84 24.74 -13.41
N PRO A 11 -6.26 23.68 -12.75
CA PRO A 11 -5.77 22.34 -13.06
C PRO A 11 -6.22 21.89 -14.46
N VAL A 12 -5.42 21.05 -15.06
CA VAL A 12 -5.81 20.20 -16.19
C VAL A 12 -6.19 18.86 -15.60
N GLU A 13 -7.39 18.38 -15.89
CA GLU A 13 -7.99 17.19 -15.29
C GLU A 13 -8.44 16.21 -16.37
N ILE A 14 -8.56 14.94 -16.02
CA ILE A 14 -9.22 13.94 -16.85
C ILE A 14 -10.74 14.12 -16.68
N PRO A 15 -11.51 14.37 -17.74
CA PRO A 15 -12.95 14.56 -17.64
C PRO A 15 -13.64 13.27 -17.17
N LYS A 16 -14.71 13.40 -16.37
CA LYS A 16 -15.48 12.25 -15.89
C LYS A 16 -16.14 11.46 -17.03
N ASP A 17 -16.53 12.17 -18.09
CA ASP A 17 -17.12 11.59 -19.30
C ASP A 17 -16.08 11.68 -20.43
N THR A 18 -15.69 10.54 -20.96
CA THR A 18 -14.70 10.41 -22.06
C THR A 18 -15.20 11.05 -23.36
N ALA A 19 -16.50 11.28 -23.51
CA ALA A 19 -17.04 12.06 -24.63
C ALA A 19 -16.48 13.48 -24.68
N ASN A 20 -16.06 14.03 -23.53
CA ASN A 20 -15.45 15.35 -23.42
C ASN A 20 -13.94 15.39 -23.70
N GLY A 21 -13.35 14.32 -24.25
CA GLY A 21 -11.93 14.26 -24.58
C GLY A 21 -11.08 13.57 -23.53
N ASP A 22 -9.76 13.69 -23.66
CA ASP A 22 -8.78 13.07 -22.78
C ASP A 22 -8.41 13.96 -21.60
N PHE A 23 -8.40 15.28 -21.83
CA PHE A 23 -8.14 16.29 -20.80
C PHE A 23 -9.11 17.44 -20.89
N THR A 24 -9.37 18.10 -19.76
CA THR A 24 -10.18 19.30 -19.66
C THR A 24 -9.56 20.31 -18.69
N THR A 25 -9.82 21.58 -18.93
CA THR A 25 -9.46 22.62 -17.95
C THR A 25 -10.57 23.63 -17.77
N THR A 26 -10.70 24.13 -16.54
CA THR A 26 -11.62 25.19 -16.15
C THR A 26 -10.95 26.56 -16.15
N PHE A 27 -9.77 26.70 -16.77
CA PHE A 27 -8.98 27.95 -16.72
C PHE A 27 -9.79 29.19 -17.12
N ALA A 28 -10.56 29.12 -18.20
CA ALA A 28 -11.35 30.27 -18.65
C ALA A 28 -12.45 30.69 -17.65
N LEU A 29 -13.02 29.72 -16.93
CA LEU A 29 -13.98 29.97 -15.85
C LEU A 29 -13.27 30.66 -14.66
N ALA A 30 -12.12 30.16 -14.25
CA ALA A 30 -11.33 30.72 -13.15
C ALA A 30 -10.82 32.15 -13.46
N ALA A 31 -10.43 32.39 -14.72
CA ALA A 31 -9.90 33.66 -15.17
C ALA A 31 -10.97 34.74 -15.40
N SER A 32 -12.24 34.38 -15.50
CA SER A 32 -13.31 35.27 -15.92
C SER A 32 -13.45 36.55 -15.07
N LYS A 33 -13.29 36.42 -13.76
CA LYS A 33 -13.35 37.56 -12.82
C LYS A 33 -12.15 38.48 -12.97
N ALA A 34 -10.96 37.94 -13.11
CA ALA A 34 -9.72 38.72 -13.24
C ALA A 34 -9.67 39.45 -14.58
N LEU A 35 -10.05 38.78 -15.66
CA LEU A 35 -10.06 39.37 -17.01
C LEU A 35 -11.32 40.16 -17.32
N ARG A 36 -12.33 40.15 -16.44
CA ARG A 36 -13.63 40.82 -16.64
C ARG A 36 -14.29 40.49 -17.97
N GLN A 37 -14.19 39.24 -18.37
CA GLN A 37 -14.70 38.75 -19.65
C GLN A 37 -15.55 37.46 -19.38
N PRO A 38 -16.57 37.22 -20.22
CA PRO A 38 -17.29 35.94 -20.18
C PRO A 38 -16.32 34.76 -20.39
N PRO A 39 -16.45 33.67 -19.62
CA PRO A 39 -15.52 32.51 -19.73
C PRO A 39 -15.41 31.97 -21.17
N ARG A 40 -16.53 31.92 -21.91
CA ARG A 40 -16.55 31.44 -23.27
C ARG A 40 -15.72 32.30 -24.23
N ASN A 41 -15.69 33.62 -24.03
CA ASN A 41 -14.88 34.55 -24.81
C ASN A 41 -13.38 34.37 -24.50
N ILE A 42 -13.07 34.10 -23.24
CA ILE A 42 -11.70 33.79 -22.83
C ILE A 42 -11.24 32.46 -23.45
N ALA A 43 -12.09 31.43 -23.37
CA ALA A 43 -11.81 30.13 -23.98
C ALA A 43 -11.62 30.27 -25.50
N GLN A 44 -12.45 31.07 -26.16
CA GLN A 44 -12.30 31.31 -27.60
C GLN A 44 -10.98 32.03 -27.93
N ALA A 45 -10.65 33.08 -27.19
CA ALA A 45 -9.40 33.80 -27.39
C ALA A 45 -8.17 32.90 -27.16
N LEU A 46 -8.22 31.97 -26.20
CA LEU A 46 -7.17 31.00 -25.99
C LEU A 46 -7.07 30.05 -27.17
N LEU A 47 -8.21 29.50 -27.63
CA LEU A 47 -8.25 28.57 -28.75
C LEU A 47 -7.72 29.22 -30.05
N ASP A 48 -8.09 30.48 -30.32
CA ASP A 48 -7.68 31.23 -31.51
C ASP A 48 -6.17 31.52 -31.57
N HIS A 49 -5.48 31.49 -30.40
CA HIS A 49 -4.05 31.72 -30.27
C HIS A 49 -3.24 30.49 -29.88
N MET A 50 -3.92 29.35 -29.73
CA MET A 50 -3.28 28.09 -29.36
C MET A 50 -2.71 27.42 -30.61
N ASP A 51 -1.41 27.16 -30.57
CA ASP A 51 -0.75 26.35 -31.58
C ASP A 51 -0.57 24.91 -31.05
N LEU A 52 -1.23 23.95 -31.69
CA LEU A 52 -1.12 22.53 -31.37
C LEU A 52 -0.08 21.81 -32.24
N ALA A 53 0.56 22.51 -33.18
CA ALA A 53 1.57 21.90 -34.04
C ALA A 53 2.76 21.38 -33.20
N GLY A 54 3.14 20.12 -33.41
CA GLY A 54 4.24 19.48 -32.70
C GLY A 54 3.90 19.08 -31.24
N SER A 55 2.64 19.29 -30.82
CA SER A 55 2.16 18.78 -29.54
C SER A 55 1.53 17.39 -29.69
N TYR A 56 1.23 16.73 -28.56
CA TYR A 56 0.49 15.47 -28.54
C TYR A 56 -1.03 15.64 -28.63
N PHE A 57 -1.54 16.86 -28.87
CA PHE A 57 -2.97 17.11 -29.02
C PHE A 57 -3.41 17.13 -30.48
N ALA A 58 -4.44 16.35 -30.79
CA ALA A 58 -5.09 16.36 -32.09
C ALA A 58 -6.03 17.55 -32.24
N SER A 59 -6.73 17.91 -31.16
CA SER A 59 -7.70 18.99 -31.15
C SER A 59 -7.93 19.57 -29.76
N ALA A 60 -8.40 20.82 -29.76
CA ALA A 60 -8.96 21.48 -28.57
C ALA A 60 -10.33 22.05 -28.94
N GLU A 61 -11.30 21.94 -28.04
CA GLU A 61 -12.66 22.43 -28.26
C GLU A 61 -13.25 23.06 -27.01
N ILE A 62 -14.20 24.00 -27.22
CA ILE A 62 -14.89 24.67 -26.11
C ILE A 62 -16.19 23.94 -25.81
N ALA A 63 -16.36 23.51 -24.55
CA ALA A 63 -17.57 22.89 -24.06
C ALA A 63 -18.29 23.75 -23.00
N GLY A 64 -19.60 23.70 -23.02
CA GLY A 64 -20.46 24.37 -22.04
C GLY A 64 -20.14 25.86 -21.84
N PRO A 65 -20.01 26.34 -20.57
CA PRO A 65 -19.80 27.75 -20.27
C PRO A 65 -18.39 28.26 -20.52
N GLY A 66 -17.43 27.39 -20.91
CA GLY A 66 -16.03 27.79 -21.16
C GLY A 66 -15.01 26.77 -20.69
N PHE A 67 -15.35 25.50 -20.66
CA PHE A 67 -14.38 24.41 -20.53
C PHE A 67 -13.58 24.31 -21.83
N LEU A 68 -12.29 24.04 -21.70
CA LEU A 68 -11.43 23.66 -22.83
C LEU A 68 -11.13 22.18 -22.70
N ASN A 69 -11.58 21.42 -23.69
CA ASN A 69 -11.39 19.98 -23.79
C ASN A 69 -10.34 19.67 -24.86
N PHE A 70 -9.45 18.73 -24.58
CA PHE A 70 -8.37 18.34 -25.44
C PHE A 70 -8.47 16.86 -25.78
N ARG A 71 -8.12 16.52 -27.03
CA ARG A 71 -7.97 15.14 -27.48
C ARG A 71 -6.54 14.87 -27.87
N LEU A 72 -6.03 13.73 -27.41
CA LEU A 72 -4.69 13.26 -27.80
C LEU A 72 -4.67 12.75 -29.21
N ASN A 73 -3.53 12.81 -29.85
CA ASN A 73 -3.26 12.19 -31.13
C ASN A 73 -2.53 10.85 -30.96
N ASP A 74 -2.47 10.07 -32.04
CA ASP A 74 -1.86 8.73 -32.01
C ASP A 74 -0.35 8.78 -31.68
N SER A 75 0.32 9.89 -31.94
CA SER A 75 1.76 10.01 -31.68
C SER A 75 2.06 10.03 -30.17
N TRP A 76 1.10 10.43 -29.32
CA TRP A 76 1.26 10.32 -27.88
C TRP A 76 1.32 8.86 -27.43
N TYR A 77 0.43 8.02 -27.96
CA TYR A 77 0.42 6.59 -27.63
C TYR A 77 1.69 5.89 -28.13
N ALA A 78 2.16 6.25 -29.33
CA ALA A 78 3.43 5.75 -29.84
C ALA A 78 4.61 6.15 -28.96
N ALA A 79 4.67 7.42 -28.54
CA ALA A 79 5.71 7.92 -27.63
C ALA A 79 5.69 7.24 -26.25
N VAL A 80 4.50 6.91 -25.74
CA VAL A 80 4.39 6.12 -24.50
C VAL A 80 4.98 4.71 -24.69
N CYS A 81 4.68 4.04 -25.79
CA CYS A 81 5.25 2.73 -26.08
C CYS A 81 6.78 2.78 -26.21
N GLU A 82 7.31 3.80 -26.89
CA GLU A 82 8.75 4.01 -27.04
C GLU A 82 9.42 4.28 -25.68
N ALA A 83 8.78 5.07 -24.80
CA ALA A 83 9.26 5.32 -23.45
C ALA A 83 9.30 4.04 -22.62
N VAL A 84 8.22 3.23 -22.65
CA VAL A 84 8.16 1.93 -21.97
C VAL A 84 9.30 1.00 -22.41
N GLU A 85 9.55 0.91 -23.72
CA GLU A 85 10.64 0.10 -24.27
C GLU A 85 12.02 0.63 -23.85
N SER A 86 12.20 1.94 -23.90
CA SER A 86 13.47 2.61 -23.61
C SER A 86 13.84 2.57 -22.11
N GLU A 87 12.88 2.83 -21.25
CA GLU A 87 13.07 2.89 -19.79
C GLU A 87 13.00 1.49 -19.15
N GLY A 88 12.30 0.55 -19.78
CA GLY A 88 12.22 -0.83 -19.32
C GLY A 88 11.66 -0.93 -17.87
N ALA A 89 12.46 -1.48 -16.96
CA ALA A 89 12.06 -1.68 -15.57
C ALA A 89 11.94 -0.37 -14.76
N ASP A 90 12.52 0.72 -15.26
CA ASP A 90 12.49 2.03 -14.59
C ASP A 90 11.29 2.87 -15.03
N TYR A 91 10.51 2.40 -16.05
CA TYR A 91 9.32 3.12 -16.51
C TYR A 91 8.31 3.30 -15.37
N GLY A 92 7.85 4.55 -15.21
CA GLY A 92 6.89 4.92 -14.18
C GLY A 92 7.52 5.25 -12.82
N THR A 93 8.84 5.23 -12.70
CA THR A 93 9.51 5.77 -11.51
C THR A 93 9.46 7.30 -11.50
N ALA A 94 9.62 7.89 -10.31
CA ALA A 94 9.58 9.33 -10.13
C ALA A 94 10.50 9.79 -8.99
N ASP A 95 10.85 11.07 -8.97
CA ASP A 95 11.73 11.68 -7.97
C ASP A 95 10.96 12.54 -6.95
N HIS A 96 9.63 12.41 -6.88
CA HIS A 96 8.78 13.27 -6.02
C HIS A 96 9.13 13.19 -4.53
N LEU A 97 9.61 12.03 -4.08
CA LEU A 97 9.97 11.75 -2.69
C LEU A 97 11.48 11.66 -2.47
N LYS A 98 12.28 12.10 -3.43
CA LYS A 98 13.74 12.08 -3.37
C LYS A 98 14.27 12.79 -2.11
N GLY A 99 15.11 12.07 -1.35
CA GLY A 99 15.68 12.55 -0.10
C GLY A 99 14.77 12.39 1.13
N GLN A 100 13.55 11.91 0.97
CA GLN A 100 12.70 11.53 2.10
C GLN A 100 13.02 10.12 2.58
N LYS A 101 13.17 9.97 3.90
CA LYS A 101 13.33 8.68 4.58
C LYS A 101 11.98 8.27 5.13
N ILE A 102 11.47 7.14 4.70
CA ILE A 102 10.15 6.63 5.09
C ILE A 102 10.30 5.23 5.64
N MET A 103 9.71 4.99 6.80
CA MET A 103 9.63 3.64 7.39
C MET A 103 8.18 3.14 7.23
N VAL A 104 8.03 1.92 6.77
CA VAL A 104 6.74 1.24 6.65
C VAL A 104 6.79 -0.01 7.50
N GLU A 105 6.02 -0.01 8.59
CA GLU A 105 5.82 -1.18 9.44
C GLU A 105 4.60 -1.97 8.96
N PHE A 106 4.76 -3.28 8.76
CA PHE A 106 3.67 -4.15 8.35
C PHE A 106 3.88 -5.61 8.77
N VAL A 107 2.79 -6.36 8.82
CA VAL A 107 2.76 -7.79 9.26
C VAL A 107 3.33 -8.01 10.66
N SER A 108 3.36 -7.04 11.54
CA SER A 108 3.86 -7.17 12.92
C SER A 108 2.95 -8.09 13.74
N ALA A 109 2.88 -9.37 13.31
CA ALA A 109 2.01 -10.37 13.92
C ALA A 109 2.67 -10.99 15.15
N ASN A 110 1.88 -11.18 16.22
CA ASN A 110 2.36 -11.89 17.40
C ASN A 110 2.63 -13.37 17.07
N PRO A 111 3.71 -13.97 17.58
CA PRO A 111 4.10 -15.35 17.30
C PRO A 111 3.28 -16.34 18.14
N THR A 112 1.95 -16.25 18.09
CA THR A 112 1.00 -17.05 18.88
C THR A 112 0.20 -18.03 18.02
N GLY A 113 0.69 -18.34 16.82
CA GLY A 113 0.07 -19.27 15.89
C GLY A 113 0.48 -19.01 14.44
N PRO A 114 -0.03 -19.81 13.50
CA PRO A 114 0.22 -19.63 12.07
C PRO A 114 -0.32 -18.32 11.56
N MET A 115 0.36 -17.73 10.57
CA MET A 115 -0.17 -16.55 9.88
C MET A 115 -1.46 -16.88 9.13
N HIS A 116 -2.44 -15.99 9.23
CA HIS A 116 -3.72 -16.11 8.55
C HIS A 116 -3.88 -15.08 7.42
N MET A 117 -4.96 -15.18 6.65
CA MET A 117 -5.23 -14.31 5.51
C MET A 117 -5.22 -12.80 5.86
N GLY A 118 -5.58 -12.44 7.10
CA GLY A 118 -5.49 -11.04 7.57
C GLY A 118 -4.04 -10.54 7.59
N ASN A 119 -3.11 -11.35 8.07
CA ASN A 119 -1.67 -11.03 8.06
C ASN A 119 -1.13 -10.95 6.63
N ALA A 120 -1.51 -11.91 5.75
CA ALA A 120 -1.12 -11.91 4.34
C ALA A 120 -1.58 -10.64 3.62
N ARG A 121 -2.82 -10.19 3.85
CA ARG A 121 -3.33 -8.92 3.30
C ARG A 121 -2.49 -7.73 3.77
N GLY A 122 -2.20 -7.65 5.07
CA GLY A 122 -1.32 -6.62 5.62
C GLY A 122 0.06 -6.64 4.98
N GLY A 123 0.61 -7.84 4.74
CA GLY A 123 1.88 -8.05 4.06
C GLY A 123 1.91 -7.50 2.65
N VAL A 124 0.94 -7.92 1.83
CA VAL A 124 0.84 -7.45 0.44
C VAL A 124 0.66 -5.94 0.37
N LEU A 125 -0.23 -5.39 1.21
CA LEU A 125 -0.48 -3.94 1.23
C LEU A 125 0.77 -3.16 1.65
N GLY A 126 1.44 -3.59 2.73
CA GLY A 126 2.62 -2.91 3.25
C GLY A 126 3.81 -2.97 2.29
N ASP A 127 4.07 -4.14 1.70
CA ASP A 127 5.16 -4.30 0.73
C ASP A 127 4.89 -3.53 -0.57
N THR A 128 3.65 -3.55 -1.06
CA THR A 128 3.25 -2.77 -2.24
C THR A 128 3.42 -1.27 -1.96
N LEU A 129 2.95 -0.78 -0.80
CA LEU A 129 3.12 0.63 -0.42
C LEU A 129 4.60 1.02 -0.35
N ALA A 130 5.43 0.20 0.31
CA ALA A 130 6.86 0.43 0.41
C ALA A 130 7.53 0.47 -0.99
N SER A 131 7.11 -0.43 -1.89
CA SER A 131 7.62 -0.49 -3.25
C SER A 131 7.22 0.73 -4.09
N VAL A 132 5.96 1.20 -3.97
CA VAL A 132 5.49 2.42 -4.65
C VAL A 132 6.22 3.66 -4.14
N LEU A 133 6.39 3.79 -2.82
CA LEU A 133 7.15 4.90 -2.24
C LEU A 133 8.61 4.91 -2.71
N ALA A 134 9.24 3.74 -2.79
CA ALA A 134 10.59 3.61 -3.34
C ALA A 134 10.65 3.99 -4.82
N ALA A 135 9.68 3.56 -5.63
CA ALA A 135 9.56 3.94 -7.04
C ALA A 135 9.32 5.45 -7.23
N CYS A 136 8.78 6.13 -6.21
CA CYS A 136 8.66 7.59 -6.18
C CYS A 136 9.94 8.30 -5.68
N GLY A 137 11.03 7.59 -5.44
CA GLY A 137 12.34 8.14 -5.07
C GLY A 137 12.62 8.21 -3.56
N ALA A 138 11.76 7.67 -2.70
CA ALA A 138 11.99 7.64 -1.26
C ALA A 138 13.06 6.58 -0.86
N ASP A 139 13.82 6.89 0.20
CA ASP A 139 14.65 5.91 0.92
C ASP A 139 13.76 5.15 1.91
N VAL A 140 13.31 3.96 1.53
CA VAL A 140 12.28 3.22 2.26
C VAL A 140 12.87 2.09 3.09
N THR A 141 12.61 2.14 4.39
CA THR A 141 12.88 1.05 5.34
C THR A 141 11.59 0.25 5.59
N ARG A 142 11.67 -1.08 5.42
CA ARG A 142 10.61 -2.00 5.83
C ARG A 142 10.87 -2.47 7.23
N GLU A 143 9.88 -2.38 8.09
CA GLU A 143 9.97 -2.78 9.49
C GLU A 143 8.98 -3.87 9.83
N PHE A 144 9.43 -4.84 10.61
CA PHE A 144 8.60 -5.84 11.26
C PHE A 144 8.87 -5.76 12.77
N TYR A 145 7.85 -5.42 13.55
CA TYR A 145 7.95 -5.38 15.00
C TYR A 145 7.83 -6.80 15.58
N VAL A 146 8.88 -7.27 16.22
CA VAL A 146 8.89 -8.56 16.91
C VAL A 146 8.32 -8.38 18.32
N ASN A 147 7.15 -8.93 18.56
CA ASN A 147 6.50 -8.91 19.87
C ASN A 147 6.54 -10.32 20.48
N ASP A 148 7.64 -10.65 21.15
CA ASP A 148 7.93 -11.96 21.75
C ASP A 148 7.77 -12.00 23.28
N ALA A 149 7.04 -11.04 23.85
CA ALA A 149 6.82 -10.92 25.30
C ALA A 149 5.38 -10.54 25.64
N GLY A 150 5.02 -10.69 26.91
CA GLY A 150 3.73 -10.27 27.48
C GLY A 150 2.66 -11.35 27.50
N HIS A 151 1.46 -11.00 27.99
CA HIS A 151 0.38 -11.93 28.32
C HIS A 151 -0.03 -12.90 27.19
N GLN A 152 0.07 -12.51 25.92
CA GLN A 152 -0.27 -13.41 24.82
C GLN A 152 0.75 -14.54 24.67
N ILE A 153 2.02 -14.23 24.85
CA ILE A 153 3.10 -15.23 24.80
C ILE A 153 3.01 -16.16 26.02
N ASP A 154 2.76 -15.63 27.20
CA ASP A 154 2.56 -16.45 28.41
C ASP A 154 1.37 -17.41 28.24
N LYS A 155 0.24 -16.89 27.75
CA LYS A 155 -0.96 -17.68 27.44
C LYS A 155 -0.68 -18.77 26.39
N PHE A 156 0.06 -18.44 25.35
CA PHE A 156 0.47 -19.38 24.32
C PHE A 156 1.35 -20.49 24.89
N ALA A 157 2.34 -20.12 25.69
CA ALA A 157 3.23 -21.08 26.37
C ALA A 157 2.47 -22.01 27.33
N HIS A 158 1.56 -21.47 28.15
CA HIS A 158 0.71 -22.27 29.04
C HIS A 158 -0.24 -23.21 28.27
N SER A 159 -0.70 -22.79 27.11
CA SER A 159 -1.53 -23.66 26.26
C SER A 159 -0.76 -24.87 25.74
N ILE A 160 0.49 -24.65 25.30
CA ILE A 160 1.38 -25.75 24.85
C ILE A 160 1.76 -26.64 26.02
N GLU A 161 2.11 -26.07 27.18
CA GLU A 161 2.41 -26.83 28.40
C GLU A 161 1.25 -27.75 28.79
N ALA A 162 0.02 -27.22 28.86
CA ALA A 162 -1.16 -28.01 29.20
C ALA A 162 -1.34 -29.19 28.22
N ARG A 163 -1.20 -28.98 26.92
CA ARG A 163 -1.29 -30.06 25.92
C ARG A 163 -0.14 -31.06 26.03
N TYR A 164 1.08 -30.60 26.30
CA TYR A 164 2.23 -31.47 26.55
C TYR A 164 2.00 -32.36 27.78
N LEU A 165 1.53 -31.79 28.90
CA LEU A 165 1.20 -32.55 30.09
C LEU A 165 0.04 -33.54 29.88
N GLN A 166 -0.96 -33.16 29.06
CA GLN A 166 -2.06 -34.05 28.69
C GLN A 166 -1.59 -35.28 27.87
N ILE A 167 -0.58 -35.13 27.05
CA ILE A 167 0.03 -36.26 26.32
C ILE A 167 0.63 -37.28 27.31
N ILE A 168 1.23 -36.82 28.40
CA ILE A 168 1.93 -37.65 29.36
C ILE A 168 0.98 -38.24 30.42
N ARG A 169 0.05 -37.43 30.93
CA ARG A 169 -0.78 -37.77 32.10
C ARG A 169 -2.23 -38.10 31.75
N GLY A 170 -2.64 -37.85 30.52
CA GLY A 170 -4.02 -37.97 30.05
C GLY A 170 -4.79 -36.66 30.14
N GLU A 171 -5.77 -36.48 29.24
CA GLU A 171 -6.56 -35.26 29.14
C GLU A 171 -7.39 -34.98 30.42
N ASP A 172 -7.93 -36.02 31.05
CA ASP A 172 -8.75 -35.92 32.27
C ASP A 172 -7.93 -35.50 33.49
N ALA A 173 -6.64 -35.77 33.48
CA ALA A 173 -5.73 -35.47 34.60
C ALA A 173 -5.18 -34.04 34.61
N VAL A 174 -5.25 -33.34 33.48
CA VAL A 174 -4.68 -32.01 33.29
C VAL A 174 -5.73 -31.06 32.69
N PRO A 175 -6.27 -30.14 33.50
CA PRO A 175 -7.24 -29.15 33.00
C PRO A 175 -6.55 -28.21 31.98
N PHE A 176 -7.26 -27.94 30.88
CA PHE A 176 -6.79 -26.94 29.90
C PHE A 176 -7.23 -25.54 30.36
N PRO A 177 -6.37 -24.50 30.22
CA PRO A 177 -6.73 -23.12 30.59
C PRO A 177 -7.97 -22.64 29.83
N GLU A 178 -8.97 -22.07 30.54
CA GLU A 178 -10.24 -21.62 29.94
C GLU A 178 -10.01 -20.59 28.82
N ASP A 179 -9.01 -19.73 29.00
CA ASP A 179 -8.64 -18.69 28.05
C ASP A 179 -7.49 -19.08 27.11
N GLY A 180 -7.08 -20.36 27.14
CA GLY A 180 -5.97 -20.89 26.35
C GLY A 180 -6.26 -20.95 24.83
N TYR A 181 -5.19 -21.00 24.05
CA TYR A 181 -5.27 -21.24 22.59
C TYR A 181 -5.62 -22.69 22.30
N GLN A 182 -6.77 -22.92 21.64
CA GLN A 182 -7.31 -24.28 21.45
C GLN A 182 -7.04 -24.85 20.06
N GLY A 183 -6.27 -24.18 19.22
CA GLY A 183 -6.00 -24.58 17.83
C GLY A 183 -5.27 -25.94 17.74
N GLU A 184 -5.40 -26.61 16.61
CA GLU A 184 -4.69 -27.86 16.34
C GLU A 184 -3.17 -27.66 16.30
N ASP A 185 -2.72 -26.49 15.88
CA ASP A 185 -1.32 -26.04 15.93
C ASP A 185 -0.70 -26.14 17.34
N ILE A 186 -1.49 -25.87 18.39
CA ILE A 186 -1.03 -26.00 19.78
C ILE A 186 -0.77 -27.47 20.13
N LYS A 187 -1.64 -28.38 19.66
CA LYS A 187 -1.46 -29.84 19.87
C LYS A 187 -0.26 -30.36 19.08
N ASP A 188 -0.07 -29.89 17.87
CA ASP A 188 1.08 -30.26 17.04
C ASP A 188 2.40 -29.81 17.65
N LEU A 189 2.45 -28.58 18.16
CA LEU A 189 3.61 -28.06 18.89
C LEU A 189 3.87 -28.91 20.15
N ALA A 190 2.85 -29.19 20.95
CA ALA A 190 2.98 -30.01 22.16
C ALA A 190 3.49 -31.42 21.83
N ARG A 191 2.99 -32.03 20.73
CA ARG A 191 3.45 -33.33 20.25
C ARG A 191 4.91 -33.29 19.82
N ALA A 192 5.32 -32.27 19.05
CA ALA A 192 6.71 -32.10 18.65
C ALA A 192 7.65 -31.92 19.85
N TYR A 193 7.20 -31.22 20.91
CA TYR A 193 7.92 -31.11 22.17
C TYR A 193 8.08 -32.44 22.87
N TYR A 194 7.03 -33.22 22.95
CA TYR A 194 7.05 -34.55 23.54
C TYR A 194 7.96 -35.51 22.77
N GLU A 195 7.89 -35.54 21.46
CA GLU A 195 8.74 -36.38 20.60
C GLU A 195 10.24 -36.07 20.82
N LYS A 196 10.56 -34.80 21.03
CA LYS A 196 11.96 -34.36 21.24
C LYS A 196 12.47 -34.60 22.67
N ASN A 197 11.62 -34.42 23.67
CA ASN A 197 12.05 -34.34 25.07
C ASN A 197 11.51 -35.50 25.94
N GLY A 198 10.49 -36.24 25.49
CA GLY A 198 9.78 -37.23 26.30
C GLY A 198 9.13 -36.57 27.54
N ASP A 199 9.48 -37.08 28.72
CA ASP A 199 8.98 -36.60 30.02
C ASP A 199 9.94 -35.62 30.73
N LYS A 200 11.04 -35.25 30.11
CA LYS A 200 12.11 -34.44 30.74
C LYS A 200 11.71 -33.02 31.16
N LEU A 201 10.61 -32.51 30.59
CA LEU A 201 10.15 -31.16 30.86
C LEU A 201 9.03 -31.11 31.93
N LEU A 202 8.70 -32.22 32.60
CA LEU A 202 7.62 -32.26 33.59
C LEU A 202 7.80 -31.27 34.75
N ASP A 203 9.04 -31.02 35.16
CA ASP A 203 9.39 -30.17 36.28
C ASP A 203 10.05 -28.84 35.85
N VAL A 204 10.00 -28.55 34.54
CA VAL A 204 10.58 -27.31 33.99
C VAL A 204 9.51 -26.21 33.95
N PRO A 205 9.76 -25.03 34.56
CA PRO A 205 8.79 -23.92 34.49
C PRO A 205 8.49 -23.52 33.05
N VAL A 206 7.24 -23.19 32.74
CA VAL A 206 6.78 -22.78 31.41
C VAL A 206 7.53 -21.56 30.86
N SER A 207 7.92 -20.65 31.72
CA SER A 207 8.76 -19.49 31.38
C SER A 207 10.11 -19.87 30.74
N TYR A 208 10.61 -21.08 31.00
CA TYR A 208 11.81 -21.61 30.35
C TYR A 208 11.48 -22.24 29.00
N THR A 209 10.31 -22.86 28.84
CA THR A 209 9.92 -23.53 27.60
C THR A 209 9.66 -22.56 26.47
N HIS A 210 9.13 -21.36 26.72
CA HIS A 210 8.91 -20.39 25.64
C HIS A 210 10.21 -19.80 25.09
N LEU A 211 11.30 -19.73 25.88
CA LEU A 211 12.62 -19.30 25.39
C LEU A 211 13.26 -20.32 24.43
N THR A 212 12.82 -21.58 24.47
CA THR A 212 13.32 -22.65 23.63
C THR A 212 12.40 -23.02 22.47
N LEU A 213 11.22 -22.39 22.37
CA LEU A 213 10.36 -22.52 21.21
C LEU A 213 11.13 -22.05 19.97
N PRO A 214 11.17 -22.83 18.90
CA PRO A 214 11.73 -22.36 17.65
C PRO A 214 10.77 -21.31 17.08
N THR A 215 10.82 -20.11 17.63
CA THR A 215 10.25 -18.94 16.99
C THR A 215 11.09 -18.70 15.76
N ASN A 216 10.67 -19.27 14.62
CA ASN A 216 11.20 -18.92 13.32
C ASN A 216 10.72 -17.50 12.96
N SER A 217 11.09 -16.54 13.79
CA SER A 217 10.95 -15.11 13.53
C SER A 217 12.12 -14.56 12.70
N ARG A 218 12.67 -15.41 11.82
CA ARG A 218 13.60 -14.97 10.78
C ARG A 218 12.89 -15.15 9.45
N VAL A 219 12.25 -14.11 9.00
CA VAL A 219 11.92 -13.88 7.60
C VAL A 219 13.08 -13.13 6.97
#